data_b2063237660a4b806e58cb694c2a2e78
#
_entry.id   b2063237660a4b806e58cb694c2a2e78
#
_cell.length_a   1.000
_cell.length_b   1.000
_cell.length_c   1.000
_cell.angle_alpha   90.00
_cell.angle_beta   90.00
_cell.angle_gamma   90.00
#
_symmetry.space_group_name_H-M   'P 1'
#
loop_
_entity.id
_entity.type
_entity.pdbx_description
1 polymer ?
#
loop_
_entity_poly.entity_id
_entity_poly.type
_entity_poly.pdbx_seq_one_letter_code
_entity_poly.pdbx_strand_id
1 'polypeptide(L)'
;VRVLVVGAGGREHALAWKIAQSPRVERVLVAPGSDGIARDAACFPDVAAGDAEGLAALARRERVDLVVIGPEEPLANGVADRLREAGLAVFGPGRAAARLEGSKAFARAFMQRHRIPHPRFDVCDDADAARRAIAARGGRCVVKADGLAAGKGVAVCASAAEAEAALDEMMGRRRFGAAGARVVVEDVLAGEEASYYAISDGRSVATLAAAQDHKRALDGDRGENTGGMGAYAPAPVVTPPVEKRVLEEIVHPTFAGLAADGIPYAGVLFVGLMVDPSGAPSVVEFNVRFGDPETQALMLATESDLLPLLDGAARGRLEPLAAGAQSAAVCVVLASAGYPRAVETGRRIHGLAEAEADPDVVVFHAGTRRAGDGFVTAGGRVLGVTARGPDVRTAAARAYAAADRIQFEGKHMRRDIAARALAR
;
A
#
# COMPACT_ATOMS: atom_id res chain seq x y z
N VAL A 1 -18.81 -16.71 -7.86
CA VAL A 1 -17.34 -16.71 -7.76
C VAL A 1 -16.95 -16.75 -6.29
N ARG A 2 -16.01 -17.64 -5.94
CA ARG A 2 -15.40 -17.74 -4.61
C ARG A 2 -14.00 -17.13 -4.67
N VAL A 3 -13.75 -16.15 -3.83
CA VAL A 3 -12.50 -15.38 -3.84
C VAL A 3 -11.73 -15.64 -2.56
N LEU A 4 -10.44 -15.97 -2.67
CA LEU A 4 -9.51 -16.07 -1.55
C LEU A 4 -8.62 -14.82 -1.52
N VAL A 5 -8.73 -14.02 -0.47
CA VAL A 5 -7.81 -12.90 -0.18
C VAL A 5 -6.70 -13.41 0.74
N VAL A 6 -5.45 -13.18 0.36
CA VAL A 6 -4.28 -13.59 1.14
C VAL A 6 -3.77 -12.41 1.94
N GLY A 7 -3.68 -12.56 3.27
CA GLY A 7 -3.20 -11.56 4.22
C GLY A 7 -4.12 -11.39 5.43
N ALA A 8 -3.86 -10.40 6.29
CA ALA A 8 -4.54 -10.27 7.58
C ALA A 8 -4.73 -8.82 8.05
N GLY A 9 -4.25 -7.83 7.30
CA GLY A 9 -4.23 -6.41 7.69
C GLY A 9 -5.48 -5.63 7.28
N GLY A 10 -5.46 -4.32 7.54
CA GLY A 10 -6.54 -3.42 7.17
C GLY A 10 -6.79 -3.34 5.66
N ARG A 11 -5.74 -3.43 4.87
CA ARG A 11 -5.81 -3.55 3.39
C ARG A 11 -6.60 -4.78 2.96
N GLU A 12 -6.29 -5.94 3.50
CA GLU A 12 -6.98 -7.18 3.16
C GLU A 12 -8.42 -7.17 3.65
N HIS A 13 -8.70 -6.55 4.80
CA HIS A 13 -10.06 -6.32 5.26
C HIS A 13 -10.85 -5.46 4.26
N ALA A 14 -10.30 -4.34 3.83
CA ALA A 14 -10.95 -3.46 2.85
C ALA A 14 -11.17 -4.15 1.49
N LEU A 15 -10.20 -4.95 1.02
CA LEU A 15 -10.35 -5.75 -0.20
C LEU A 15 -11.47 -6.80 -0.04
N ALA A 16 -11.49 -7.54 1.06
CA ALA A 16 -12.52 -8.55 1.33
C ALA A 16 -13.92 -7.92 1.38
N TRP A 17 -14.06 -6.81 2.10
CA TRP A 17 -15.28 -6.03 2.21
C TRP A 17 -15.78 -5.54 0.84
N LYS A 18 -14.89 -4.99 0.00
CA LYS A 18 -15.25 -4.49 -1.34
C LYS A 18 -15.62 -5.61 -2.30
N ILE A 19 -14.86 -6.70 -2.29
CA ILE A 19 -15.12 -7.88 -3.15
C ILE A 19 -16.46 -8.51 -2.79
N ALA A 20 -16.82 -8.58 -1.50
CA ALA A 20 -18.10 -9.15 -1.05
C ALA A 20 -19.34 -8.39 -1.56
N GLN A 21 -19.19 -7.13 -1.99
CA GLN A 21 -20.28 -6.34 -2.54
C GLN A 21 -20.63 -6.70 -3.99
N SER A 22 -19.77 -7.43 -4.69
CA SER A 22 -20.05 -7.85 -6.05
C SER A 22 -21.20 -8.86 -6.09
N PRO A 23 -22.25 -8.66 -6.91
CA PRO A 23 -23.36 -9.61 -7.04
C PRO A 23 -22.91 -10.97 -7.61
N ARG A 24 -21.69 -11.05 -8.14
CA ARG A 24 -21.09 -12.28 -8.69
C ARG A 24 -20.35 -13.11 -7.64
N VAL A 25 -20.09 -12.54 -6.45
CA VAL A 25 -19.37 -13.21 -5.36
C VAL A 25 -20.31 -14.04 -4.52
N GLU A 26 -20.05 -15.32 -4.46
CA GLU A 26 -20.77 -16.28 -3.59
C GLU A 26 -20.18 -16.25 -2.18
N ARG A 27 -18.84 -16.19 -2.09
CA ARG A 27 -18.13 -16.26 -0.81
C ARG A 27 -16.76 -15.62 -0.89
N VAL A 28 -16.39 -14.84 0.13
CA VAL A 28 -15.03 -14.36 0.36
C VAL A 28 -14.38 -15.18 1.46
N LEU A 29 -13.19 -15.68 1.20
CA LEU A 29 -12.32 -16.39 2.13
C LEU A 29 -11.07 -15.55 2.34
N VAL A 30 -10.48 -15.60 3.53
CA VAL A 30 -9.24 -14.87 3.84
C VAL A 30 -8.26 -15.78 4.59
N ALA A 31 -7.00 -15.80 4.15
CA ALA A 31 -5.94 -16.60 4.79
C ALA A 31 -4.66 -15.76 5.00
N PRO A 32 -4.14 -15.73 6.22
CA PRO A 32 -4.73 -16.27 7.45
C PRO A 32 -5.98 -15.52 7.92
N GLY A 33 -6.19 -14.27 7.50
CA GLY A 33 -7.23 -13.41 8.02
C GLY A 33 -6.95 -12.95 9.45
N SER A 34 -7.96 -12.37 10.09
CA SER A 34 -7.91 -11.92 11.48
C SER A 34 -9.29 -11.95 12.10
N ASP A 35 -9.36 -11.82 13.43
CA ASP A 35 -10.63 -11.76 14.16
C ASP A 35 -11.51 -10.58 13.70
N GLY A 36 -10.89 -9.49 13.26
CA GLY A 36 -11.62 -8.35 12.71
C GLY A 36 -12.22 -8.66 11.33
N ILE A 37 -11.45 -9.29 10.45
CA ILE A 37 -11.90 -9.70 9.11
C ILE A 37 -12.96 -10.79 9.20
N ALA A 38 -12.92 -11.64 10.23
CA ALA A 38 -13.90 -12.69 10.47
C ALA A 38 -15.33 -12.18 10.73
N ARG A 39 -15.53 -10.86 10.88
CA ARG A 39 -16.87 -10.23 10.89
C ARG A 39 -17.54 -10.26 9.51
N ASP A 40 -16.74 -10.18 8.44
CA ASP A 40 -17.22 -9.96 7.07
C ASP A 40 -16.88 -11.12 6.11
N ALA A 41 -15.90 -11.98 6.46
CA ALA A 41 -15.41 -13.06 5.61
C ALA A 41 -15.03 -14.32 6.40
N ALA A 42 -14.93 -15.46 5.71
CA ALA A 42 -14.48 -16.71 6.32
C ALA A 42 -12.94 -16.72 6.42
N CYS A 43 -12.40 -16.69 7.64
CA CYS A 43 -10.95 -16.69 7.88
C CYS A 43 -10.39 -18.11 8.14
N PHE A 44 -9.14 -18.34 7.68
CA PHE A 44 -8.41 -19.60 7.81
C PHE A 44 -7.04 -19.35 8.48
N PRO A 45 -7.01 -19.17 9.81
CA PRO A 45 -5.83 -18.71 10.54
C PRO A 45 -4.67 -19.70 10.49
N ASP A 46 -4.93 -20.97 10.22
CA ASP A 46 -3.91 -22.03 10.15
C ASP A 46 -3.14 -22.02 8.81
N VAL A 47 -3.56 -21.20 7.83
CA VAL A 47 -2.90 -21.10 6.53
C VAL A 47 -2.19 -19.75 6.42
N ALA A 48 -0.87 -19.77 6.59
CA ALA A 48 -0.06 -18.54 6.54
C ALA A 48 -0.03 -17.94 5.11
N ALA A 49 0.10 -16.60 5.01
CA ALA A 49 0.16 -15.90 3.74
C ALA A 49 1.34 -16.31 2.84
N GLY A 50 2.44 -16.79 3.42
CA GLY A 50 3.62 -17.28 2.71
C GLY A 50 3.58 -18.78 2.37
N ASP A 51 2.59 -19.52 2.87
CA ASP A 51 2.44 -20.96 2.64
C ASP A 51 1.70 -21.23 1.33
N ALA A 52 2.43 -21.27 0.22
CA ALA A 52 1.86 -21.49 -1.10
C ALA A 52 1.17 -22.85 -1.24
N GLU A 53 1.66 -23.90 -0.58
CA GLU A 53 1.06 -25.24 -0.63
C GLU A 53 -0.23 -25.30 0.17
N GLY A 54 -0.23 -24.74 1.38
CA GLY A 54 -1.44 -24.62 2.21
C GLY A 54 -2.51 -23.76 1.53
N LEU A 55 -2.12 -22.65 0.90
CA LEU A 55 -3.04 -21.79 0.12
C LEU A 55 -3.61 -22.54 -1.09
N ALA A 56 -2.81 -23.30 -1.83
CA ALA A 56 -3.30 -24.10 -2.95
C ALA A 56 -4.23 -25.24 -2.49
N ALA A 57 -3.92 -25.89 -1.38
CA ALA A 57 -4.78 -26.93 -0.80
C ALA A 57 -6.12 -26.33 -0.31
N LEU A 58 -6.08 -25.19 0.37
CA LEU A 58 -7.26 -24.44 0.76
C LEU A 58 -8.11 -24.05 -0.44
N ALA A 59 -7.48 -23.48 -1.48
CA ALA A 59 -8.18 -23.04 -2.68
C ALA A 59 -8.91 -24.19 -3.38
N ARG A 60 -8.29 -25.37 -3.48
CA ARG A 60 -8.94 -26.58 -4.05
C ARG A 60 -10.10 -27.06 -3.18
N ARG A 61 -9.90 -27.17 -1.86
CA ARG A 61 -10.92 -27.62 -0.91
C ARG A 61 -12.16 -26.75 -0.93
N GLU A 62 -11.98 -25.44 -0.94
CA GLU A 62 -13.05 -24.45 -0.92
C GLU A 62 -13.56 -24.09 -2.33
N ARG A 63 -13.00 -24.65 -3.39
CA ARG A 63 -13.31 -24.37 -4.80
C ARG A 63 -13.19 -22.90 -5.14
N VAL A 64 -12.04 -22.31 -4.82
CA VAL A 64 -11.72 -20.91 -5.08
C VAL A 64 -11.53 -20.69 -6.57
N ASP A 65 -12.18 -19.67 -7.11
CA ASP A 65 -12.09 -19.27 -8.52
C ASP A 65 -11.00 -18.22 -8.76
N LEU A 66 -10.71 -17.38 -7.76
CA LEU A 66 -9.74 -16.28 -7.83
C LEU A 66 -9.00 -16.14 -6.51
N VAL A 67 -7.67 -16.01 -6.56
CA VAL A 67 -6.83 -15.65 -5.42
C VAL A 67 -6.34 -14.21 -5.59
N VAL A 68 -6.48 -13.38 -4.54
CA VAL A 68 -6.01 -11.99 -4.48
C VAL A 68 -4.95 -11.90 -3.39
N ILE A 69 -3.70 -11.56 -3.76
CA ILE A 69 -2.59 -11.46 -2.79
C ILE A 69 -2.48 -10.01 -2.34
N GLY A 70 -2.65 -9.78 -1.02
CA GLY A 70 -2.60 -8.45 -0.42
C GLY A 70 -1.17 -7.95 -0.13
N PRO A 71 -0.35 -8.69 0.68
CA PRO A 71 0.96 -8.21 1.13
C PRO A 71 2.09 -8.47 0.13
N GLU A 72 3.17 -7.69 0.28
CA GLU A 72 4.35 -7.74 -0.59
C GLU A 72 5.22 -9.00 -0.40
N GLU A 73 5.35 -9.48 0.83
CA GLU A 73 6.26 -10.58 1.17
C GLU A 73 5.93 -11.89 0.42
N PRO A 74 4.67 -12.35 0.38
CA PRO A 74 4.29 -13.51 -0.42
C PRO A 74 4.59 -13.34 -1.92
N LEU A 75 4.41 -12.13 -2.47
CA LEU A 75 4.73 -11.84 -3.87
C LEU A 75 6.24 -11.94 -4.13
N ALA A 76 7.05 -11.33 -3.28
CA ALA A 76 8.52 -11.38 -3.36
C ALA A 76 9.05 -12.82 -3.21
N ASN A 77 8.36 -13.66 -2.43
CA ASN A 77 8.71 -15.06 -2.20
C ASN A 77 8.13 -16.02 -3.27
N GLY A 78 7.40 -15.51 -4.27
CA GLY A 78 6.92 -16.29 -5.41
C GLY A 78 5.66 -17.12 -5.14
N VAL A 79 4.87 -16.77 -4.12
CA VAL A 79 3.59 -17.44 -3.84
C VAL A 79 2.65 -17.38 -5.04
N ALA A 80 2.60 -16.22 -5.73
CA ALA A 80 1.77 -16.06 -6.92
C ALA A 80 2.14 -17.03 -8.05
N ASP A 81 3.44 -17.27 -8.26
CA ASP A 81 3.92 -18.21 -9.29
C ASP A 81 3.50 -19.64 -8.96
N ARG A 82 3.69 -20.07 -7.71
CA ARG A 82 3.31 -21.42 -7.23
C ARG A 82 1.82 -21.67 -7.33
N LEU A 83 1.00 -20.67 -7.01
CA LEU A 83 -0.47 -20.80 -7.13
C LEU A 83 -0.92 -20.90 -8.61
N ARG A 84 -0.26 -20.15 -9.52
CA ARG A 84 -0.52 -20.29 -10.97
C ARG A 84 -0.08 -21.66 -11.51
N GLU A 85 1.08 -22.17 -11.09
CA GLU A 85 1.54 -23.53 -11.40
C GLU A 85 0.53 -24.60 -10.91
N ALA A 86 -0.17 -24.32 -9.81
CA ALA A 86 -1.25 -25.17 -9.30
C ALA A 86 -2.58 -24.99 -10.06
N GLY A 87 -2.63 -24.19 -11.14
CA GLY A 87 -3.79 -23.96 -12.00
C GLY A 87 -4.78 -22.92 -11.49
N LEU A 88 -4.41 -22.08 -10.52
CA LEU A 88 -5.28 -21.07 -9.95
C LEU A 88 -5.16 -19.74 -10.71
N ALA A 89 -6.27 -19.00 -10.85
CA ALA A 89 -6.23 -17.61 -11.27
C ALA A 89 -5.76 -16.75 -10.07
N VAL A 90 -4.72 -15.93 -10.29
CA VAL A 90 -4.08 -15.15 -9.22
C VAL A 90 -3.96 -13.70 -9.63
N PHE A 91 -4.57 -12.82 -8.84
CA PHE A 91 -4.32 -11.39 -8.86
C PHE A 91 -3.17 -11.06 -7.88
N GLY A 92 -2.02 -10.74 -8.43
CA GLY A 92 -0.75 -10.47 -7.78
C GLY A 92 0.39 -10.87 -8.71
N PRO A 93 1.38 -10.00 -8.97
CA PRO A 93 2.47 -10.32 -9.90
C PRO A 93 3.36 -11.44 -9.36
N GLY A 94 4.07 -12.12 -10.28
CA GLY A 94 5.06 -13.13 -9.94
C GLY A 94 6.33 -12.52 -9.35
N ARG A 95 7.21 -13.39 -8.82
CA ARG A 95 8.46 -13.02 -8.16
C ARG A 95 9.35 -12.10 -9.01
N ALA A 96 9.41 -12.34 -10.32
CA ALA A 96 10.22 -11.54 -11.23
C ALA A 96 9.77 -10.07 -11.25
N ALA A 97 8.46 -9.81 -11.36
CA ALA A 97 7.87 -8.48 -11.34
C ALA A 97 7.88 -7.86 -9.92
N ALA A 98 7.75 -8.67 -8.86
CA ALA A 98 7.80 -8.22 -7.48
C ALA A 98 9.16 -7.58 -7.11
N ARG A 99 10.20 -7.76 -7.90
CA ARG A 99 11.48 -7.05 -7.75
C ARG A 99 11.35 -5.54 -7.91
N LEU A 100 10.33 -5.03 -8.60
CA LEU A 100 10.06 -3.58 -8.67
C LEU A 100 9.84 -2.95 -7.29
N GLU A 101 9.26 -3.69 -6.34
CA GLU A 101 9.14 -3.28 -4.94
C GLU A 101 10.27 -3.82 -4.08
N GLY A 102 10.65 -5.08 -4.30
CA GLY A 102 11.60 -5.82 -3.48
C GLY A 102 13.06 -5.37 -3.62
N SER A 103 13.43 -4.62 -4.68
CA SER A 103 14.77 -4.08 -4.87
C SER A 103 14.72 -2.68 -5.47
N LYS A 104 15.16 -1.68 -4.69
CA LYS A 104 15.26 -0.28 -5.13
C LYS A 104 16.27 -0.13 -6.27
N ALA A 105 17.39 -0.85 -6.17
CA ALA A 105 18.42 -0.87 -7.22
C ALA A 105 17.87 -1.42 -8.54
N PHE A 106 17.12 -2.54 -8.49
CA PHE A 106 16.45 -3.09 -9.68
C PHE A 106 15.44 -2.11 -10.27
N ALA A 107 14.58 -1.54 -9.42
CA ALA A 107 13.55 -0.59 -9.85
C ALA A 107 14.16 0.63 -10.53
N ARG A 108 15.25 1.21 -9.99
CA ARG A 108 15.94 2.35 -10.57
C ARG A 108 16.61 2.01 -11.90
N ALA A 109 17.31 0.88 -11.98
CA ALA A 109 17.92 0.40 -13.23
C ALA A 109 16.86 0.13 -14.31
N PHE A 110 15.71 -0.43 -13.91
CA PHE A 110 14.55 -0.64 -14.79
C PHE A 110 14.01 0.69 -15.31
N MET A 111 13.74 1.66 -14.44
CA MET A 111 13.24 2.99 -14.82
C MET A 111 14.19 3.70 -15.77
N GLN A 112 15.49 3.67 -15.49
CA GLN A 112 16.53 4.26 -16.34
C GLN A 112 16.53 3.64 -17.74
N ARG A 113 16.51 2.30 -17.83
CA ARG A 113 16.50 1.56 -19.10
C ARG A 113 15.27 1.87 -19.94
N HIS A 114 14.11 1.99 -19.32
CA HIS A 114 12.84 2.24 -19.98
C HIS A 114 12.41 3.71 -20.01
N ARG A 115 13.34 4.64 -19.63
CA ARG A 115 13.13 6.11 -19.68
C ARG A 115 11.92 6.59 -18.87
N ILE A 116 11.62 5.92 -17.77
CA ILE A 116 10.56 6.30 -16.84
C ILE A 116 11.09 7.42 -15.93
N PRO A 117 10.38 8.52 -15.70
CA PRO A 117 10.83 9.63 -14.84
C PRO A 117 11.15 9.17 -13.41
N HIS A 118 12.36 9.42 -12.97
CA HIS A 118 12.87 9.06 -11.64
C HIS A 118 13.96 10.04 -11.18
N PRO A 119 14.28 10.16 -9.87
CA PRO A 119 15.40 10.96 -9.41
C PRO A 119 16.74 10.39 -9.89
N ARG A 120 17.76 11.24 -10.06
CA ARG A 120 19.13 10.75 -10.24
C ARG A 120 19.54 9.89 -9.04
N PHE A 121 20.20 8.79 -9.27
CA PHE A 121 20.52 7.81 -8.24
C PHE A 121 21.90 7.20 -8.42
N ASP A 122 22.47 6.70 -7.33
CA ASP A 122 23.64 5.84 -7.31
C ASP A 122 23.32 4.59 -6.48
N VAL A 123 23.69 3.43 -7.00
CA VAL A 123 23.63 2.16 -6.27
C VAL A 123 24.98 1.92 -5.61
N CYS A 124 25.00 1.71 -4.31
CA CYS A 124 26.20 1.62 -3.51
C CYS A 124 26.25 0.28 -2.77
N ASP A 125 27.24 -0.54 -3.12
CA ASP A 125 27.46 -1.86 -2.53
C ASP A 125 28.31 -1.79 -1.23
N ASP A 126 28.93 -0.64 -0.97
CA ASP A 126 29.72 -0.37 0.23
C ASP A 126 29.53 1.05 0.75
N ALA A 127 29.90 1.27 2.01
CA ALA A 127 29.73 2.55 2.70
C ALA A 127 30.57 3.68 2.08
N ASP A 128 31.76 3.39 1.52
CA ASP A 128 32.61 4.41 0.92
C ASP A 128 32.04 4.90 -0.41
N ALA A 129 31.47 4.00 -1.22
CA ALA A 129 30.71 4.38 -2.42
C ALA A 129 29.51 5.27 -2.05
N ALA A 130 28.77 4.90 -0.99
CA ALA A 130 27.64 5.69 -0.51
C ALA A 130 28.07 7.07 -0.02
N ARG A 131 29.17 7.19 0.73
CA ARG A 131 29.74 8.49 1.17
C ARG A 131 30.12 9.38 -0.01
N ARG A 132 30.74 8.81 -1.05
CA ARG A 132 31.05 9.57 -2.28
C ARG A 132 29.79 10.07 -2.97
N ALA A 133 28.75 9.23 -3.07
CA ALA A 133 27.47 9.60 -3.66
C ALA A 133 26.73 10.69 -2.86
N ILE A 134 26.78 10.62 -1.50
CA ILE A 134 26.26 11.66 -0.61
C ILE A 134 27.01 12.97 -0.78
N ALA A 135 28.36 12.93 -0.80
CA ALA A 135 29.20 14.11 -0.97
C ALA A 135 28.94 14.80 -2.32
N ALA A 136 28.77 14.04 -3.40
CA ALA A 136 28.44 14.54 -4.74
C ALA A 136 27.09 15.30 -4.79
N ARG A 137 26.21 15.12 -3.78
CA ARG A 137 24.92 15.79 -3.61
C ARG A 137 24.98 16.91 -2.56
N GLY A 138 26.16 17.24 -2.06
CA GLY A 138 26.33 18.23 -1.00
C GLY A 138 25.66 17.83 0.33
N GLY A 139 25.45 16.53 0.55
CA GLY A 139 24.83 15.98 1.76
C GLY A 139 23.30 15.96 1.78
N ARG A 140 22.62 16.70 0.88
CA ARG A 140 21.15 16.69 0.79
C ARG A 140 20.72 15.59 -0.20
N CYS A 141 20.21 14.48 0.34
CA CYS A 141 19.88 13.30 -0.47
C CYS A 141 18.81 12.43 0.20
N VAL A 142 18.37 11.40 -0.52
CA VAL A 142 17.57 10.30 0.05
C VAL A 142 18.44 9.05 0.07
N VAL A 143 18.56 8.40 1.21
CA VAL A 143 19.25 7.11 1.38
C VAL A 143 18.20 6.02 1.57
N LYS A 144 18.25 4.98 0.73
CA LYS A 144 17.29 3.88 0.75
C LYS A 144 18.01 2.53 0.88
N ALA A 145 17.59 1.70 1.82
CA ALA A 145 18.01 0.30 1.87
C ALA A 145 17.46 -0.48 0.66
N ASP A 146 18.28 -1.35 0.05
CA ASP A 146 17.88 -2.15 -1.11
C ASP A 146 17.22 -3.45 -0.69
N GLY A 147 15.92 -3.39 -0.39
CA GLY A 147 15.12 -4.54 0.01
C GLY A 147 13.80 -4.12 0.64
N LEU A 148 13.01 -5.12 1.03
CA LEU A 148 11.79 -4.90 1.81
C LEU A 148 12.16 -4.47 3.22
N ALA A 149 11.70 -3.30 3.65
CA ALA A 149 11.97 -2.71 4.96
C ALA A 149 10.72 -2.10 5.61
N ALA A 150 9.53 -2.53 5.18
CA ALA A 150 8.23 -2.06 5.70
C ALA A 150 8.11 -0.52 5.77
N GLY A 151 8.59 0.18 4.74
CA GLY A 151 8.58 1.65 4.68
C GLY A 151 9.60 2.37 5.58
N LYS A 152 10.37 1.62 6.39
CA LYS A 152 11.34 2.18 7.36
C LYS A 152 12.76 2.32 6.81
N GLY A 153 13.05 1.70 5.68
CA GLY A 153 14.38 1.72 5.03
C GLY A 153 14.63 2.93 4.15
N VAL A 154 13.98 4.07 4.39
CA VAL A 154 14.11 5.31 3.62
C VAL A 154 14.37 6.47 4.56
N ALA A 155 15.45 7.21 4.31
CA ALA A 155 15.80 8.43 5.04
C ALA A 155 15.95 9.59 4.06
N VAL A 156 15.13 10.64 4.24
CA VAL A 156 15.28 11.93 3.56
C VAL A 156 16.19 12.78 4.42
N CYS A 157 17.37 13.10 3.91
CA CYS A 157 18.44 13.77 4.64
C CYS A 157 18.59 15.22 4.14
N ALA A 158 18.53 16.15 5.06
CA ALA A 158 18.74 17.58 4.78
C ALA A 158 20.22 17.96 4.87
N SER A 159 21.06 17.13 5.46
CA SER A 159 22.48 17.37 5.69
C SER A 159 23.33 16.12 5.55
N ALA A 160 24.64 16.30 5.36
CA ALA A 160 25.61 15.21 5.34
C ALA A 160 25.64 14.42 6.65
N ALA A 161 25.43 15.07 7.79
CA ALA A 161 25.39 14.41 9.09
C ALA A 161 24.18 13.46 9.22
N GLU A 162 23.01 13.88 8.74
CA GLU A 162 21.81 13.03 8.70
C GLU A 162 22.00 11.85 7.73
N ALA A 163 22.63 12.10 6.58
CA ALA A 163 22.90 11.05 5.60
C ALA A 163 23.91 10.00 6.11
N GLU A 164 24.95 10.43 6.82
CA GLU A 164 25.91 9.52 7.46
C GLU A 164 25.25 8.70 8.58
N ALA A 165 24.40 9.32 9.40
CA ALA A 165 23.65 8.60 10.44
C ALA A 165 22.71 7.54 9.82
N ALA A 166 22.01 7.87 8.73
CA ALA A 166 21.18 6.92 8.00
C ALA A 166 22.00 5.77 7.40
N LEU A 167 23.16 6.08 6.84
CA LEU A 167 24.09 5.09 6.29
C LEU A 167 24.61 4.13 7.38
N ASP A 168 24.99 4.65 8.57
CA ASP A 168 25.40 3.83 9.70
C ASP A 168 24.27 2.88 10.18
N GLU A 169 23.05 3.39 10.28
CA GLU A 169 21.88 2.57 10.64
C GLU A 169 21.65 1.44 9.63
N MET A 170 21.74 1.74 8.32
CA MET A 170 21.44 0.78 7.26
C MET A 170 22.57 -0.21 7.03
N MET A 171 23.78 0.26 6.74
CA MET A 171 24.94 -0.57 6.35
C MET A 171 25.81 -0.95 7.56
N GLY A 172 26.03 -0.02 8.49
CA GLY A 172 26.89 -0.25 9.66
C GLY A 172 26.24 -1.20 10.63
N ARG A 173 25.11 -0.83 11.20
CA ARG A 173 24.37 -1.63 12.20
C ARG A 173 23.49 -2.71 11.60
N ARG A 174 23.34 -2.73 10.27
CA ARG A 174 22.50 -3.69 9.55
C ARG A 174 21.08 -3.80 10.11
N ARG A 175 20.49 -2.67 10.49
CA ARG A 175 19.16 -2.61 11.12
C ARG A 175 18.07 -3.31 10.28
N PHE A 176 18.26 -3.38 8.96
CA PHE A 176 17.34 -4.04 8.02
C PHE A 176 17.87 -5.38 7.50
N GLY A 177 18.80 -6.01 8.24
CA GLY A 177 19.37 -7.30 7.86
C GLY A 177 20.01 -7.26 6.46
N ALA A 178 19.67 -8.23 5.61
CA ALA A 178 20.22 -8.33 4.24
C ALA A 178 19.83 -7.12 3.36
N ALA A 179 18.69 -6.48 3.59
CA ALA A 179 18.26 -5.30 2.85
C ALA A 179 19.18 -4.09 3.06
N GLY A 180 19.89 -4.03 4.19
CA GLY A 180 20.88 -2.98 4.49
C GLY A 180 22.27 -3.23 3.91
N ALA A 181 22.54 -4.36 3.25
CA ALA A 181 23.85 -4.66 2.67
C ALA A 181 24.19 -3.76 1.45
N ARG A 182 23.18 -3.22 0.80
CA ARG A 182 23.26 -2.28 -0.32
C ARG A 182 22.35 -1.10 -0.06
N VAL A 183 22.73 0.09 -0.50
CA VAL A 183 21.89 1.27 -0.45
C VAL A 183 21.77 1.95 -1.80
N VAL A 184 20.68 2.67 -2.01
CA VAL A 184 20.52 3.59 -3.15
C VAL A 184 20.50 5.01 -2.60
N VAL A 185 21.37 5.87 -3.12
CA VAL A 185 21.43 7.30 -2.78
C VAL A 185 20.83 8.08 -3.93
N GLU A 186 19.80 8.89 -3.63
CA GLU A 186 19.00 9.59 -4.64
C GLU A 186 18.96 11.09 -4.40
N ASP A 187 18.70 11.86 -5.45
CA ASP A 187 18.38 13.27 -5.34
C ASP A 187 17.04 13.44 -4.63
N VAL A 188 16.90 14.50 -3.81
CA VAL A 188 15.62 14.86 -3.19
C VAL A 188 14.72 15.47 -4.25
N LEU A 189 13.57 14.85 -4.50
CA LEU A 189 12.52 15.42 -5.35
C LEU A 189 11.78 16.51 -4.58
N ALA A 190 11.39 17.57 -5.30
CA ALA A 190 10.52 18.61 -4.78
C ALA A 190 9.12 18.46 -5.38
N GLY A 191 8.10 18.69 -4.57
CA GLY A 191 6.71 18.56 -5.03
C GLY A 191 5.80 18.01 -3.95
N GLU A 192 4.68 17.46 -4.39
CA GLU A 192 3.67 16.85 -3.53
C GLU A 192 3.55 15.35 -3.85
N GLU A 193 3.62 14.51 -2.82
CA GLU A 193 3.50 13.06 -2.99
C GLU A 193 2.06 12.65 -3.28
N ALA A 194 1.90 11.67 -4.16
CA ALA A 194 0.64 11.00 -4.43
C ALA A 194 0.85 9.50 -4.71
N SER A 195 -0.21 8.74 -4.54
CA SER A 195 -0.27 7.30 -4.80
C SER A 195 -1.19 7.06 -6.00
N TYR A 196 -0.66 6.55 -7.10
CA TYR A 196 -1.41 6.24 -8.31
C TYR A 196 -1.53 4.73 -8.51
N TYR A 197 -2.71 4.27 -8.92
CA TYR A 197 -3.02 2.84 -8.99
C TYR A 197 -3.43 2.43 -10.40
N ALA A 198 -2.70 1.49 -10.98
CA ALA A 198 -2.99 0.89 -12.26
C ALA A 198 -3.10 -0.64 -12.13
N ILE A 199 -4.25 -1.20 -12.46
CA ILE A 199 -4.46 -2.64 -12.58
C ILE A 199 -4.09 -3.06 -13.99
N SER A 200 -3.34 -4.16 -14.14
CA SER A 200 -2.93 -4.64 -15.45
C SER A 200 -2.88 -6.17 -15.51
N ASP A 201 -3.12 -6.69 -16.70
CA ASP A 201 -2.87 -8.08 -17.09
C ASP A 201 -1.55 -8.24 -17.89
N GLY A 202 -0.73 -7.19 -17.90
CA GLY A 202 0.50 -7.09 -18.68
C GLY A 202 0.32 -6.54 -20.10
N ARG A 203 -0.92 -6.30 -20.56
CA ARG A 203 -1.27 -5.76 -21.88
C ARG A 203 -2.21 -4.57 -21.78
N SER A 204 -3.31 -4.77 -21.09
CA SER A 204 -4.33 -3.74 -20.84
C SER A 204 -4.09 -3.10 -19.47
N VAL A 205 -4.58 -1.87 -19.32
CA VAL A 205 -4.49 -1.10 -18.07
C VAL A 205 -5.89 -0.57 -17.73
N ALA A 206 -6.28 -0.74 -16.46
CA ALA A 206 -7.41 -0.07 -15.84
C ALA A 206 -6.90 0.75 -14.66
N THR A 207 -7.37 1.98 -14.49
CA THR A 207 -6.91 2.89 -13.44
C THR A 207 -7.94 3.01 -12.32
N LEU A 208 -7.48 3.19 -11.10
CA LEU A 208 -8.28 3.61 -9.96
C LEU A 208 -7.99 5.07 -9.64
N ALA A 209 -8.78 5.66 -8.75
CA ALA A 209 -8.50 7.02 -8.26
C ALA A 209 -7.11 7.09 -7.64
N ALA A 210 -6.45 8.24 -7.80
CA ALA A 210 -5.24 8.52 -7.05
C ALA A 210 -5.58 8.83 -5.59
N ALA A 211 -4.67 8.49 -4.67
CA ALA A 211 -4.79 8.77 -3.26
C ALA A 211 -3.59 9.56 -2.73
N GLN A 212 -3.70 10.11 -1.54
CA GLN A 212 -2.57 10.65 -0.80
C GLN A 212 -2.57 10.09 0.62
N ASP A 213 -1.40 9.65 1.08
CA ASP A 213 -1.18 9.14 2.43
C ASP A 213 -0.48 10.17 3.33
N HIS A 214 -0.43 9.85 4.62
CA HIS A 214 0.25 10.60 5.66
C HIS A 214 1.22 9.67 6.38
N LYS A 215 2.48 9.66 5.94
CA LYS A 215 3.51 8.68 6.38
C LYS A 215 4.09 8.97 7.76
N ARG A 216 4.06 10.24 8.21
CA ARG A 216 4.64 10.64 9.50
C ARG A 216 3.68 10.39 10.64
N ALA A 217 4.24 10.03 11.82
CA ALA A 217 3.46 9.65 12.99
C ALA A 217 2.64 10.78 13.60
N LEU A 218 3.08 12.04 13.48
CA LEU A 218 2.51 13.20 14.16
C LEU A 218 1.98 14.24 13.17
N ASP A 219 1.05 15.08 13.65
CA ASP A 219 0.50 16.20 12.90
C ASP A 219 1.60 17.11 12.34
N GLY A 220 1.32 17.74 11.18
CA GLY A 220 2.27 18.60 10.48
C GLY A 220 3.45 17.84 9.87
N ASP A 221 3.24 16.57 9.52
CA ASP A 221 4.25 15.65 8.94
C ASP A 221 5.55 15.60 9.78
N ARG A 222 5.38 15.49 11.08
CA ARG A 222 6.47 15.36 12.08
C ARG A 222 6.58 13.94 12.61
N GLY A 223 7.66 13.68 13.33
CA GLY A 223 7.94 12.38 13.91
C GLY A 223 8.53 11.40 12.90
N GLU A 224 8.48 10.12 13.22
CA GLU A 224 9.06 9.06 12.40
C GLU A 224 8.14 8.65 11.25
N ASN A 225 8.73 8.03 10.23
CA ASN A 225 7.98 7.34 9.19
C ASN A 225 7.25 6.11 9.79
N THR A 226 6.03 5.92 9.33
CA THR A 226 5.16 4.80 9.72
C THR A 226 4.69 4.05 8.47
N GLY A 227 3.84 3.06 8.64
CA GLY A 227 3.11 2.43 7.53
C GLY A 227 1.99 3.29 6.93
N GLY A 228 1.79 4.51 7.44
CA GLY A 228 0.69 5.43 7.08
C GLY A 228 -0.28 5.62 8.24
N MET A 229 -0.57 6.89 8.54
CA MET A 229 -1.48 7.32 9.61
C MET A 229 -2.86 7.71 9.09
N GLY A 230 -3.04 7.65 7.79
CA GLY A 230 -4.30 7.93 7.11
C GLY A 230 -4.08 8.22 5.64
N ALA A 231 -5.16 8.15 4.87
CA ALA A 231 -5.14 8.44 3.44
C ALA A 231 -6.50 9.00 3.00
N TYR A 232 -6.51 9.62 1.84
CA TYR A 232 -7.74 10.10 1.20
C TYR A 232 -7.68 9.92 -0.32
N ALA A 233 -8.82 9.79 -0.92
CA ALA A 233 -9.04 9.74 -2.37
C ALA A 233 -10.30 10.55 -2.72
N PRO A 234 -10.32 11.24 -3.90
CA PRO A 234 -9.20 11.38 -4.83
C PRO A 234 -8.12 12.35 -4.33
N ALA A 235 -6.91 12.22 -4.90
CA ALA A 235 -5.78 13.11 -4.65
C ALA A 235 -5.87 14.35 -5.56
N PRO A 236 -6.10 15.57 -5.03
CA PRO A 236 -6.30 16.75 -5.87
C PRO A 236 -5.06 17.18 -6.68
N VAL A 237 -3.87 16.75 -6.27
CA VAL A 237 -2.62 17.02 -6.99
C VAL A 237 -2.56 16.26 -8.32
N VAL A 238 -3.25 15.12 -8.44
CA VAL A 238 -3.34 14.36 -9.68
C VAL A 238 -4.50 14.89 -10.52
N THR A 239 -4.28 16.05 -11.13
CA THR A 239 -5.23 16.66 -12.07
C THR A 239 -5.29 15.86 -13.38
N PRO A 240 -6.33 16.03 -14.24
CA PRO A 240 -6.40 15.33 -15.52
C PRO A 240 -5.14 15.47 -16.39
N PRO A 241 -4.48 16.66 -16.50
CA PRO A 241 -3.21 16.77 -17.21
C PRO A 241 -2.08 15.96 -16.57
N VAL A 242 -2.00 15.93 -15.24
CA VAL A 242 -0.99 15.12 -14.49
C VAL A 242 -1.27 13.64 -14.71
N GLU A 243 -2.52 13.20 -14.59
CA GLU A 243 -2.92 11.81 -14.83
C GLU A 243 -2.53 11.33 -16.24
N LYS A 244 -2.79 12.15 -17.25
CA LYS A 244 -2.39 11.87 -18.63
C LYS A 244 -0.87 11.60 -18.70
N ARG A 245 -0.06 12.48 -18.10
CA ARG A 245 1.40 12.31 -18.05
C ARG A 245 1.81 11.05 -17.30
N VAL A 246 1.18 10.76 -16.16
CA VAL A 246 1.44 9.52 -15.40
C VAL A 246 1.21 8.28 -16.27
N LEU A 247 0.12 8.26 -17.03
CA LEU A 247 -0.17 7.15 -17.94
C LEU A 247 0.85 7.06 -19.07
N GLU A 248 1.15 8.16 -19.75
CA GLU A 248 2.02 8.18 -20.93
C GLU A 248 3.51 8.03 -20.58
N GLU A 249 3.97 8.64 -19.48
CA GLU A 249 5.39 8.70 -19.14
C GLU A 249 5.82 7.61 -18.12
N ILE A 250 4.88 7.03 -17.35
CA ILE A 250 5.20 6.10 -16.28
C ILE A 250 4.50 4.75 -16.45
N VAL A 251 3.16 4.72 -16.48
CA VAL A 251 2.40 3.46 -16.41
C VAL A 251 2.57 2.62 -17.66
N HIS A 252 2.29 3.19 -18.84
CA HIS A 252 2.45 2.46 -20.10
C HIS A 252 3.91 2.06 -20.36
N PRO A 253 4.93 2.92 -20.16
CA PRO A 253 6.32 2.52 -20.27
C PRO A 253 6.73 1.41 -19.29
N THR A 254 6.15 1.38 -18.07
CA THR A 254 6.43 0.32 -17.10
C THR A 254 5.95 -1.03 -17.62
N PHE A 255 4.70 -1.15 -18.08
CA PHE A 255 4.19 -2.44 -18.58
C PHE A 255 4.83 -2.84 -19.90
N ALA A 256 5.08 -1.90 -20.80
CA ALA A 256 5.84 -2.16 -22.02
C ALA A 256 7.29 -2.62 -21.73
N GLY A 257 7.93 -2.01 -20.74
CA GLY A 257 9.26 -2.40 -20.30
C GLY A 257 9.31 -3.79 -19.68
N LEU A 258 8.34 -4.11 -18.82
CA LEU A 258 8.22 -5.46 -18.25
C LEU A 258 8.01 -6.51 -19.34
N ALA A 259 7.14 -6.24 -20.32
CA ALA A 259 6.92 -7.13 -21.47
C ALA A 259 8.19 -7.31 -22.32
N ALA A 260 8.93 -6.22 -22.59
CA ALA A 260 10.19 -6.25 -23.32
C ALA A 260 11.28 -7.06 -22.58
N ASP A 261 11.30 -7.00 -21.26
CA ASP A 261 12.19 -7.78 -20.41
C ASP A 261 11.73 -9.24 -20.20
N GLY A 262 10.60 -9.65 -20.79
CA GLY A 262 10.02 -10.99 -20.64
C GLY A 262 9.44 -11.26 -19.25
N ILE A 263 9.04 -10.21 -18.51
CA ILE A 263 8.49 -10.29 -17.17
C ILE A 263 6.97 -10.14 -17.23
N PRO A 264 6.19 -11.22 -17.02
CA PRO A 264 4.74 -11.16 -17.02
C PRO A 264 4.21 -10.38 -15.81
N TYR A 265 3.09 -9.68 -15.99
CA TYR A 265 2.42 -8.93 -14.94
C TYR A 265 0.92 -9.24 -14.91
N ALA A 266 0.40 -9.49 -13.72
CA ALA A 266 -1.04 -9.60 -13.48
C ALA A 266 -1.30 -9.12 -12.05
N GLY A 267 -1.87 -7.92 -11.89
CA GLY A 267 -2.06 -7.33 -10.56
C GLY A 267 -2.19 -5.82 -10.60
N VAL A 268 -2.01 -5.19 -9.45
CA VAL A 268 -1.99 -3.74 -9.30
C VAL A 268 -0.55 -3.23 -9.21
N LEU A 269 -0.24 -2.18 -9.94
CA LEU A 269 0.94 -1.35 -9.77
C LEU A 269 0.53 -0.10 -9.00
N PHE A 270 1.04 0.03 -7.80
CA PHE A 270 0.99 1.26 -7.01
C PHE A 270 2.25 2.06 -7.29
N VAL A 271 2.09 3.20 -7.93
CA VAL A 271 3.17 4.14 -8.23
C VAL A 271 3.15 5.23 -7.17
N GLY A 272 4.18 5.27 -6.32
CA GLY A 272 4.46 6.43 -5.48
C GLY A 272 5.02 7.55 -6.35
N LEU A 273 4.30 8.65 -6.44
CA LEU A 273 4.62 9.81 -7.27
C LEU A 273 5.13 10.98 -6.44
N MET A 274 6.04 11.75 -7.01
CA MET A 274 6.26 13.15 -6.66
C MET A 274 5.81 14.00 -7.85
N VAL A 275 4.83 14.88 -7.65
CA VAL A 275 4.34 15.82 -8.66
C VAL A 275 4.91 17.19 -8.35
N ASP A 276 5.77 17.70 -9.21
CA ASP A 276 6.39 18.98 -9.03
C ASP A 276 5.42 20.16 -9.28
N PRO A 277 5.79 21.41 -8.95
CA PRO A 277 4.91 22.58 -9.19
C PRO A 277 4.51 22.82 -10.65
N SER A 278 5.23 22.25 -11.62
CA SER A 278 4.87 22.31 -13.05
C SER A 278 3.88 21.22 -13.48
N GLY A 279 3.55 20.27 -12.58
CA GLY A 279 2.74 19.09 -12.87
C GLY A 279 3.55 17.95 -13.49
N ALA A 280 4.89 17.97 -13.42
CA ALA A 280 5.73 16.88 -13.89
C ALA A 280 5.76 15.75 -12.85
N PRO A 281 5.33 14.53 -13.21
CA PRO A 281 5.40 13.40 -12.30
C PRO A 281 6.78 12.72 -12.35
N SER A 282 7.28 12.30 -11.18
CA SER A 282 8.46 11.44 -11.05
C SER A 282 8.16 10.28 -10.10
N VAL A 283 8.71 9.11 -10.37
CA VAL A 283 8.50 7.94 -9.53
C VAL A 283 9.37 8.01 -8.28
N VAL A 284 8.73 8.02 -7.12
CA VAL A 284 9.38 7.87 -5.81
C VAL A 284 9.72 6.40 -5.55
N GLU A 285 8.73 5.53 -5.78
CA GLU A 285 8.87 4.07 -5.67
C GLU A 285 7.75 3.35 -6.43
N PHE A 286 7.98 2.08 -6.75
CA PHE A 286 6.95 1.15 -7.16
C PHE A 286 6.59 0.21 -6.03
N ASN A 287 5.30 -0.07 -5.88
CA ASN A 287 4.78 -1.15 -5.07
C ASN A 287 3.90 -2.04 -5.97
N VAL A 288 4.02 -3.34 -5.84
CA VAL A 288 3.34 -4.30 -6.74
C VAL A 288 2.08 -4.90 -6.10
N ARG A 289 1.51 -4.16 -5.18
CA ARG A 289 0.31 -4.49 -4.42
C ARG A 289 -0.42 -3.20 -4.03
N PHE A 290 -1.63 -3.35 -3.51
CA PHE A 290 -2.38 -2.23 -2.96
C PHE A 290 -1.68 -1.60 -1.75
N GLY A 291 -1.86 -0.29 -1.54
CA GLY A 291 -1.35 0.45 -0.39
C GLY A 291 -2.13 0.16 0.90
N ASP A 292 -1.58 0.55 2.03
CA ASP A 292 -2.23 0.49 3.35
C ASP A 292 -1.76 1.71 4.16
N PRO A 293 -2.59 2.75 4.41
CA PRO A 293 -4.07 2.69 4.44
C PRO A 293 -4.80 3.23 3.20
N GLU A 294 -4.15 3.40 2.06
CA GLU A 294 -4.81 3.97 0.88
C GLU A 294 -5.95 3.09 0.36
N THR A 295 -5.81 1.76 0.44
CA THR A 295 -6.83 0.81 -0.03
C THR A 295 -8.16 1.02 0.68
N GLN A 296 -8.14 1.33 1.97
CA GLN A 296 -9.34 1.61 2.75
C GLN A 296 -10.12 2.80 2.15
N ALA A 297 -9.42 3.89 1.84
CA ALA A 297 -10.03 5.05 1.19
C ALA A 297 -10.47 4.73 -0.26
N LEU A 298 -9.61 4.06 -1.04
CA LEU A 298 -9.91 3.70 -2.43
C LEU A 298 -11.14 2.82 -2.56
N MET A 299 -11.30 1.81 -1.70
CA MET A 299 -12.42 0.88 -1.76
C MET A 299 -13.76 1.55 -1.45
N LEU A 300 -13.78 2.56 -0.57
CA LEU A 300 -14.98 3.35 -0.31
C LEU A 300 -15.24 4.39 -1.39
N ALA A 301 -14.19 5.02 -1.96
CA ALA A 301 -14.32 6.01 -3.03
C ALA A 301 -14.76 5.38 -4.36
N THR A 302 -14.47 4.10 -4.58
CA THR A 302 -14.80 3.38 -5.83
C THR A 302 -16.18 2.72 -5.70
N GLU A 303 -17.19 3.23 -6.39
CA GLU A 303 -18.54 2.64 -6.39
C GLU A 303 -18.65 1.43 -7.34
N SER A 304 -17.82 1.37 -8.38
CA SER A 304 -17.80 0.29 -9.36
C SER A 304 -17.48 -1.07 -8.72
N ASP A 305 -18.00 -2.14 -9.34
CA ASP A 305 -17.65 -3.52 -8.98
C ASP A 305 -16.15 -3.77 -9.26
N LEU A 306 -15.41 -4.12 -8.23
CA LEU A 306 -13.97 -4.38 -8.34
C LEU A 306 -13.66 -5.76 -8.93
N LEU A 307 -14.54 -6.76 -8.75
CA LEU A 307 -14.29 -8.14 -9.14
C LEU A 307 -13.94 -8.32 -10.63
N PRO A 308 -14.63 -7.67 -11.60
CA PRO A 308 -14.28 -7.79 -13.01
C PRO A 308 -12.85 -7.37 -13.32
N LEU A 309 -12.34 -6.33 -12.64
CA LEU A 309 -10.98 -5.85 -12.82
C LEU A 309 -9.96 -6.84 -12.28
N LEU A 310 -10.20 -7.41 -11.08
CA LEU A 310 -9.31 -8.39 -10.46
C LEU A 310 -9.29 -9.70 -11.24
N ASP A 311 -10.47 -10.24 -11.62
CA ASP A 311 -10.59 -11.48 -12.38
C ASP A 311 -10.05 -11.32 -13.81
N GLY A 312 -10.34 -10.19 -14.45
CA GLY A 312 -9.82 -9.85 -15.77
C GLY A 312 -8.30 -9.79 -15.80
N ALA A 313 -7.69 -9.10 -14.84
CA ALA A 313 -6.23 -9.03 -14.72
C ALA A 313 -5.62 -10.42 -14.45
N ALA A 314 -6.20 -11.19 -13.54
CA ALA A 314 -5.70 -12.52 -13.20
C ALA A 314 -5.75 -13.51 -14.37
N ARG A 315 -6.66 -13.32 -15.33
CA ARG A 315 -6.90 -14.22 -16.47
C ARG A 315 -6.40 -13.69 -17.81
N GLY A 316 -5.72 -12.54 -17.85
CA GLY A 316 -5.20 -11.94 -19.08
C GLY A 316 -6.28 -11.45 -20.05
N ARG A 317 -7.40 -10.98 -19.51
CA ARG A 317 -8.56 -10.46 -20.25
C ARG A 317 -9.14 -9.19 -19.60
N LEU A 318 -8.25 -8.34 -19.11
CA LEU A 318 -8.64 -7.08 -18.51
C LEU A 318 -9.25 -6.15 -19.56
N GLU A 319 -10.49 -5.72 -19.31
CA GLU A 319 -11.09 -4.67 -20.09
C GLU A 319 -10.61 -3.31 -19.55
N PRO A 320 -10.10 -2.42 -20.43
CA PRO A 320 -9.72 -1.07 -20.01
C PRO A 320 -10.94 -0.34 -19.45
N LEU A 321 -10.89 0.00 -18.19
CA LEU A 321 -11.91 0.76 -17.50
C LEU A 321 -11.23 1.84 -16.66
N ALA A 322 -11.63 3.08 -16.85
CA ALA A 322 -11.33 4.15 -15.92
C ALA A 322 -12.34 4.08 -14.77
N ALA A 323 -12.01 3.35 -13.73
CA ALA A 323 -12.77 3.34 -12.49
C ALA A 323 -12.34 4.54 -11.64
N GLY A 324 -12.72 5.75 -12.06
CA GLY A 324 -12.53 6.96 -11.26
C GLY A 324 -13.24 6.88 -9.91
N ALA A 325 -12.83 7.70 -8.96
CA ALA A 325 -13.60 7.91 -7.74
C ALA A 325 -14.95 8.53 -8.12
N GLN A 326 -16.02 7.91 -7.66
CA GLN A 326 -17.38 8.43 -7.82
C GLN A 326 -17.80 9.23 -6.58
N SER A 327 -17.10 9.02 -5.45
CA SER A 327 -17.21 9.79 -4.22
C SER A 327 -15.81 10.04 -3.63
N ALA A 328 -15.70 10.94 -2.67
CA ALA A 328 -14.47 11.09 -1.90
C ALA A 328 -14.49 10.17 -0.67
N ALA A 329 -13.31 9.73 -0.23
CA ALA A 329 -13.19 8.97 1.00
C ALA A 329 -11.92 9.35 1.77
N VAL A 330 -12.00 9.26 3.10
CA VAL A 330 -10.90 9.53 4.03
C VAL A 330 -10.80 8.39 5.03
N CYS A 331 -9.60 7.84 5.19
CA CYS A 331 -9.25 6.86 6.21
C CYS A 331 -8.39 7.51 7.28
N VAL A 332 -8.81 7.46 8.53
CA VAL A 332 -8.05 7.88 9.72
C VAL A 332 -7.59 6.63 10.46
N VAL A 333 -6.27 6.47 10.62
CA VAL A 333 -5.69 5.33 11.33
C VAL A 333 -5.67 5.61 12.83
N LEU A 334 -6.22 4.68 13.61
CA LEU A 334 -6.08 4.64 15.05
C LEU A 334 -4.92 3.69 15.39
N ALA A 335 -3.91 4.20 16.08
CA ALA A 335 -2.71 3.47 16.45
C ALA A 335 -2.62 3.27 17.96
N SER A 336 -1.91 2.22 18.37
CA SER A 336 -1.55 1.95 19.77
C SER A 336 -0.50 2.93 20.28
N ALA A 337 -0.45 3.11 21.60
CA ALA A 337 0.64 3.84 22.24
C ALA A 337 2.01 3.29 21.83
N GLY A 338 2.99 4.18 21.68
CA GLY A 338 4.36 3.83 21.33
C GLY A 338 4.60 3.49 19.84
N TYR A 339 3.57 3.43 19.00
CA TYR A 339 3.75 3.24 17.55
C TYR A 339 4.50 4.44 16.92
N PRO A 340 5.50 4.23 16.04
CA PRO A 340 5.86 2.97 15.38
C PRO A 340 6.98 2.16 16.06
N ARG A 341 7.44 2.52 17.25
CA ARG A 341 8.59 1.88 17.92
C ARG A 341 8.16 0.78 18.90
N ALA A 342 7.77 1.18 20.11
CA ALA A 342 7.45 0.31 21.22
C ALA A 342 5.93 0.22 21.40
N VAL A 343 5.31 -0.67 20.64
CA VAL A 343 3.85 -0.80 20.59
C VAL A 343 3.31 -1.47 21.84
N GLU A 344 2.38 -0.79 22.53
CA GLU A 344 1.61 -1.36 23.63
C GLU A 344 0.32 -1.99 23.10
N THR A 345 0.06 -3.25 23.47
CA THR A 345 -1.11 -4.00 23.01
C THR A 345 -1.98 -4.50 24.16
N GLY A 346 -3.10 -5.16 23.87
CA GLY A 346 -4.00 -5.75 24.85
C GLY A 346 -5.02 -4.76 25.46
N ARG A 347 -5.11 -3.53 24.92
CA ARG A 347 -6.06 -2.51 25.42
C ARG A 347 -7.43 -2.74 24.83
N ARG A 348 -8.49 -2.75 25.69
CA ARG A 348 -9.88 -2.93 25.28
C ARG A 348 -10.32 -1.80 24.36
N ILE A 349 -11.01 -2.15 23.28
CA ILE A 349 -11.57 -1.21 22.30
C ILE A 349 -13.06 -1.06 22.58
N HIS A 350 -13.51 0.19 22.69
CA HIS A 350 -14.91 0.57 22.90
C HIS A 350 -15.41 1.47 21.78
N GLY A 351 -16.73 1.56 21.58
CA GLY A 351 -17.36 2.52 20.67
C GLY A 351 -17.35 2.10 19.19
N LEU A 352 -17.06 0.83 18.87
CA LEU A 352 -17.05 0.35 17.49
C LEU A 352 -18.46 0.41 16.85
N ALA A 353 -19.48 -0.05 17.56
CA ALA A 353 -20.86 -0.05 17.05
C ALA A 353 -21.38 1.38 16.83
N GLU A 354 -21.05 2.29 17.74
CA GLU A 354 -21.40 3.70 17.64
C GLU A 354 -20.69 4.41 16.48
N ALA A 355 -19.45 4.02 16.19
CA ALA A 355 -18.69 4.54 15.06
C ALA A 355 -19.27 4.06 13.71
N GLU A 356 -19.74 2.83 13.65
CA GLU A 356 -20.35 2.20 12.46
C GLU A 356 -21.85 2.49 12.30
N ALA A 357 -22.45 3.32 13.15
CA ALA A 357 -23.86 3.69 13.04
C ALA A 357 -24.19 4.57 11.82
N ASP A 358 -23.20 5.28 11.28
CA ASP A 358 -23.31 6.01 10.01
C ASP A 358 -23.04 5.04 8.84
N PRO A 359 -23.99 4.83 7.90
CA PRO A 359 -23.83 3.88 6.79
C PRO A 359 -22.72 4.27 5.79
N ASP A 360 -22.24 5.50 5.84
CA ASP A 360 -21.11 5.97 5.04
C ASP A 360 -19.76 5.79 5.76
N VAL A 361 -19.75 5.13 6.92
CA VAL A 361 -18.55 4.82 7.70
C VAL A 361 -18.32 3.31 7.76
N VAL A 362 -17.06 2.90 7.53
CA VAL A 362 -16.62 1.52 7.71
C VAL A 362 -15.36 1.51 8.56
N VAL A 363 -15.31 0.66 9.58
CA VAL A 363 -14.15 0.49 10.44
C VAL A 363 -13.38 -0.76 10.03
N PHE A 364 -12.27 -0.59 9.33
CA PHE A 364 -11.41 -1.70 8.94
C PHE A 364 -10.46 -2.08 10.07
N HIS A 365 -10.47 -3.34 10.45
CA HIS A 365 -9.60 -3.89 11.47
C HIS A 365 -8.22 -4.22 10.88
N ALA A 366 -7.16 -3.80 11.57
CA ALA A 366 -5.78 -4.15 11.29
C ALA A 366 -5.21 -4.93 12.49
N GLY A 367 -4.54 -4.28 13.41
CA GLY A 367 -3.98 -4.91 14.61
C GLY A 367 -5.01 -5.06 15.74
N THR A 368 -5.99 -5.90 15.56
CA THR A 368 -7.02 -6.22 16.57
C THR A 368 -7.10 -7.71 16.82
N ARG A 369 -7.55 -8.10 18.02
CA ARG A 369 -7.81 -9.49 18.40
C ARG A 369 -9.10 -9.54 19.23
N ARG A 370 -9.88 -10.59 19.06
CA ARG A 370 -11.09 -10.84 19.86
C ARG A 370 -10.72 -11.14 21.32
N ALA A 371 -11.46 -10.54 22.24
CA ALA A 371 -11.34 -10.80 23.66
C ALA A 371 -12.72 -10.71 24.31
N GLY A 372 -13.27 -11.86 24.68
CA GLY A 372 -14.65 -11.98 25.14
C GLY A 372 -15.66 -11.54 24.07
N ASP A 373 -16.52 -10.63 24.41
CA ASP A 373 -17.57 -10.05 23.56
C ASP A 373 -17.11 -8.89 22.65
N GLY A 374 -15.83 -8.49 22.73
CA GLY A 374 -15.31 -7.37 21.95
C GLY A 374 -13.89 -7.59 21.45
N PHE A 375 -13.17 -6.49 21.23
CA PHE A 375 -11.82 -6.47 20.67
C PHE A 375 -10.84 -5.78 21.60
N VAL A 376 -9.56 -6.17 21.46
CA VAL A 376 -8.40 -5.51 22.07
C VAL A 376 -7.40 -5.15 20.99
N THR A 377 -6.53 -4.18 21.28
CA THR A 377 -5.41 -3.83 20.42
C THR A 377 -4.40 -4.99 20.37
N ALA A 378 -3.88 -5.30 19.18
CA ALA A 378 -2.95 -6.42 18.94
C ALA A 378 -1.83 -6.05 17.96
N GLY A 379 -1.71 -4.78 17.60
CA GLY A 379 -0.69 -4.28 16.67
C GLY A 379 -0.49 -2.78 16.76
N GLY A 380 0.42 -2.25 15.97
CA GLY A 380 0.74 -0.82 15.94
C GLY A 380 -0.39 0.01 15.36
N ARG A 381 -0.77 -0.22 14.08
CA ARG A 381 -2.00 0.30 13.50
C ARG A 381 -3.12 -0.65 13.89
N VAL A 382 -4.13 -0.13 14.56
CA VAL A 382 -5.21 -0.92 15.17
C VAL A 382 -6.43 -0.97 14.25
N LEU A 383 -6.91 0.21 13.84
CA LEU A 383 -8.12 0.38 13.03
C LEU A 383 -7.90 1.45 11.96
N GLY A 384 -8.54 1.27 10.81
CA GLY A 384 -8.71 2.30 9.78
C GLY A 384 -10.15 2.77 9.76
N VAL A 385 -10.45 3.89 10.39
CA VAL A 385 -11.80 4.47 10.38
C VAL A 385 -11.99 5.24 9.09
N THR A 386 -12.81 4.69 8.20
CA THR A 386 -12.92 5.19 6.84
C THR A 386 -14.34 5.66 6.56
N ALA A 387 -14.47 6.86 6.02
CA ALA A 387 -15.77 7.41 5.64
C ALA A 387 -15.76 7.93 4.22
N ARG A 388 -16.90 7.85 3.53
CA ARG A 388 -17.13 8.47 2.23
C ARG A 388 -18.01 9.71 2.35
N GLY A 389 -17.92 10.55 1.31
CA GLY A 389 -18.76 11.75 1.19
C GLY A 389 -18.72 12.29 -0.24
N PRO A 390 -19.55 13.30 -0.55
CA PRO A 390 -19.54 13.95 -1.86
C PRO A 390 -18.21 14.67 -2.15
N ASP A 391 -17.48 15.04 -1.10
CA ASP A 391 -16.17 15.69 -1.15
C ASP A 391 -15.29 15.25 0.02
N VAL A 392 -13.99 15.57 -0.07
CA VAL A 392 -12.99 15.21 0.94
C VAL A 392 -13.30 15.85 2.31
N ARG A 393 -13.88 17.05 2.33
CA ARG A 393 -14.25 17.76 3.57
C ARG A 393 -15.32 17.01 4.35
N THR A 394 -16.38 16.61 3.67
CA THR A 394 -17.46 15.84 4.26
C THR A 394 -16.99 14.46 4.72
N ALA A 395 -16.20 13.78 3.88
CA ALA A 395 -15.61 12.48 4.23
C ALA A 395 -14.69 12.57 5.47
N ALA A 396 -13.83 13.60 5.54
CA ALA A 396 -12.95 13.83 6.69
C ALA A 396 -13.76 14.10 7.97
N ALA A 397 -14.75 14.97 7.91
CA ALA A 397 -15.60 15.27 9.07
C ALA A 397 -16.29 14.01 9.62
N ARG A 398 -16.83 13.17 8.75
CA ARG A 398 -17.45 11.87 9.13
C ARG A 398 -16.43 10.90 9.73
N ALA A 399 -15.27 10.74 9.08
CA ALA A 399 -14.22 9.84 9.56
C ALA A 399 -13.74 10.23 10.97
N TYR A 400 -13.52 11.52 11.23
CA TYR A 400 -13.15 12.01 12.56
C TYR A 400 -14.27 11.86 13.59
N ALA A 401 -15.51 12.18 13.24
CA ALA A 401 -16.67 12.00 14.14
C ALA A 401 -16.81 10.53 14.57
N ALA A 402 -16.59 9.58 13.67
CA ALA A 402 -16.57 8.16 13.98
C ALA A 402 -15.32 7.74 14.78
N ALA A 403 -14.13 8.22 14.41
CA ALA A 403 -12.88 7.94 15.11
C ALA A 403 -12.88 8.42 16.57
N ASP A 404 -13.58 9.53 16.85
CA ASP A 404 -13.70 10.07 18.20
C ASP A 404 -14.61 9.22 19.10
N ARG A 405 -15.52 8.45 18.54
CA ARG A 405 -16.36 7.48 19.30
C ARG A 405 -15.60 6.26 19.76
N ILE A 406 -14.56 5.86 19.01
CA ILE A 406 -13.74 4.71 19.36
C ILE A 406 -12.72 5.09 20.41
N GLN A 407 -12.67 4.34 21.52
CA GLN A 407 -11.79 4.59 22.66
C GLN A 407 -11.02 3.33 23.05
N PHE A 408 -9.71 3.51 23.28
CA PHE A 408 -8.86 2.56 23.98
C PHE A 408 -7.68 3.33 24.62
N GLU A 409 -7.12 2.78 25.67
CA GLU A 409 -6.02 3.42 26.39
C GLU A 409 -4.79 3.60 25.48
N GLY A 410 -4.24 4.82 25.46
CA GLY A 410 -3.10 5.17 24.63
C GLY A 410 -3.42 5.33 23.14
N LYS A 411 -4.71 5.50 22.78
CA LYS A 411 -5.11 5.77 21.40
C LYS A 411 -4.37 6.96 20.83
N HIS A 412 -3.70 6.76 19.69
CA HIS A 412 -3.04 7.80 18.93
C HIS A 412 -3.63 7.86 17.52
N MET A 413 -3.91 9.07 17.03
CA MET A 413 -4.27 9.35 15.64
C MET A 413 -3.81 10.75 15.25
N ARG A 414 -3.60 10.99 13.97
CA ARG A 414 -3.37 12.34 13.46
C ARG A 414 -4.70 13.07 13.30
N ARG A 415 -4.66 14.40 13.52
CA ARG A 415 -5.82 15.30 13.40
C ARG A 415 -5.84 16.09 12.09
N ASP A 416 -4.81 15.92 11.27
CA ASP A 416 -4.59 16.68 10.03
C ASP A 416 -4.67 15.81 8.77
N ILE A 417 -5.27 14.61 8.85
CA ILE A 417 -5.51 13.77 7.66
C ILE A 417 -6.41 14.54 6.68
N ALA A 418 -5.99 14.56 5.41
CA ALA A 418 -6.59 15.33 4.32
C ALA A 418 -6.37 16.87 4.38
N ALA A 419 -5.60 17.40 5.32
CA ALA A 419 -5.37 18.84 5.43
C ALA A 419 -4.86 19.47 4.11
N ARG A 420 -4.01 18.77 3.35
CA ARG A 420 -3.51 19.23 2.04
C ARG A 420 -4.63 19.44 1.02
N ALA A 421 -5.61 18.52 0.98
CA ALA A 421 -6.77 18.68 0.11
C ALA A 421 -7.71 19.79 0.56
N LEU A 422 -7.85 19.97 1.88
CA LEU A 422 -8.73 21.00 2.46
C LEU A 422 -8.18 22.42 2.36
N ALA A 423 -6.87 22.56 2.13
CA ALA A 423 -6.20 23.87 1.94
C ALA A 423 -6.27 24.38 0.49
N ARG A 424 -6.74 23.58 -0.45
CA ARG A 424 -6.99 23.93 -1.86
C ARG A 424 -8.42 24.39 -2.05
#